data_cd604391c38e4b0e013e5fac0d04c152
#
_entry.id   cd604391c38e4b0e013e5fac0d04c152
#
_cell.length_a   1.000
_cell.length_b   1.000
_cell.length_c   1.000
_cell.angle_alpha   90.00
_cell.angle_beta   90.00
_cell.angle_gamma   90.00
#
_symmetry.space_group_name_H-M   'P 1'
#
loop_
_entity.id
_entity.type
_entity.pdbx_description
1 polymer ?
#
loop_
_entity_poly.entity_id
_entity_poly.type
_entity_poly.pdbx_seq_one_letter_code
_entity_poly.pdbx_strand_id
1 'polypeptide(L)'
;MIYLTLLLVTVFSATQTTFGTQVDLKTKVAQQVDRIKLMSGNSQFGYGELPEPFPPDDSAPVSQLVKYGMDTIPDLVPYLADQSFTNAYRRHSGGWTQRVRVNEYIIVVINRITEHNFYLPPEQSDAARNAGAVVDPALPKDIEELQDQINTWWRKNRTRTVLDRKIDDVGDPIHENRFSAYEWLGRTKAEAGRLTLERRIDVLLRGEVNTLKQSEMAACAESLGKIGSVQSADIVRKVCDHLTYWMGMSFRPVEEGRTGLGSMQLSDLFKAHHCLAVLGFKDEALSRLQVLESKYYGQMDQSTQQEFSRNLKNARNW
;
A
#
# COMPACT_ATOMS: atom_id res chain seq x y z
N MET A 1 46.16 -5.28 37.12
CA MET A 1 46.57 -5.66 35.76
C MET A 1 45.69 -6.75 35.11
N ILE A 2 45.05 -7.63 35.87
CA ILE A 2 44.22 -8.74 35.36
C ILE A 2 42.89 -8.25 34.76
N TYR A 3 42.30 -7.17 35.29
CA TYR A 3 41.01 -6.63 34.79
C TYR A 3 41.07 -5.93 33.43
N LEU A 4 42.22 -5.37 33.06
CA LEU A 4 42.40 -4.70 31.75
C LEU A 4 42.50 -5.69 30.59
N THR A 5 43.06 -6.88 30.85
CA THR A 5 43.21 -7.93 29.84
C THR A 5 41.88 -8.62 29.51
N LEU A 6 40.98 -8.77 30.49
CA LEU A 6 39.68 -9.36 30.28
C LEU A 6 38.73 -8.45 29.44
N LEU A 7 38.82 -7.11 29.62
CA LEU A 7 38.04 -6.15 28.87
C LEU A 7 38.45 -6.08 27.39
N LEU A 8 39.75 -6.22 27.11
CA LEU A 8 40.28 -6.23 25.74
C LEU A 8 39.89 -7.50 24.98
N VAL A 9 39.82 -8.66 25.63
CA VAL A 9 39.42 -9.92 24.99
C VAL A 9 37.94 -9.95 24.67
N THR A 10 37.08 -9.38 25.53
CA THR A 10 35.65 -9.32 25.28
C THR A 10 35.29 -8.34 24.15
N VAL A 11 35.97 -7.21 24.02
CA VAL A 11 35.76 -6.26 22.92
C VAL A 11 36.26 -6.85 21.59
N PHE A 12 37.35 -7.58 21.56
CA PHE A 12 37.87 -8.23 20.35
C PHE A 12 36.97 -9.39 19.87
N SER A 13 36.38 -10.16 20.80
CA SER A 13 35.47 -11.25 20.44
C SER A 13 34.13 -10.72 19.87
N ALA A 14 33.61 -9.60 20.39
CA ALA A 14 32.38 -9.00 19.90
C ALA A 14 32.55 -8.39 18.50
N THR A 15 33.69 -7.79 18.19
CA THR A 15 33.97 -7.24 16.86
C THR A 15 34.23 -8.32 15.80
N GLN A 16 34.86 -9.42 16.15
CA GLN A 16 35.09 -10.52 15.19
C GLN A 16 33.80 -11.27 14.83
N THR A 17 32.84 -11.44 15.76
CA THR A 17 31.56 -12.09 15.47
C THR A 17 30.67 -11.25 14.54
N THR A 18 30.72 -9.93 14.70
CA THR A 18 29.90 -9.04 13.82
C THR A 18 30.47 -8.97 12.40
N PHE A 19 31.80 -8.96 12.23
CA PHE A 19 32.40 -8.93 10.91
C PHE A 19 32.21 -10.24 10.13
N GLY A 20 32.31 -11.39 10.80
CA GLY A 20 32.08 -12.70 10.16
C GLY A 20 30.65 -12.89 9.66
N THR A 21 29.65 -12.46 10.44
CA THR A 21 28.23 -12.53 10.05
C THR A 21 27.88 -11.61 8.89
N GLN A 22 28.48 -10.43 8.81
CA GLN A 22 28.19 -9.46 7.74
C GLN A 22 28.78 -9.90 6.39
N VAL A 23 29.99 -10.45 6.38
CA VAL A 23 30.61 -11.01 5.16
C VAL A 23 29.80 -12.21 4.65
N ASP A 24 29.31 -13.06 5.53
CA ASP A 24 28.48 -14.22 5.16
C ASP A 24 27.14 -13.77 4.55
N LEU A 25 26.47 -12.76 5.14
CA LEU A 25 25.18 -12.27 4.64
C LEU A 25 25.31 -11.64 3.24
N LYS A 26 26.29 -10.80 3.01
CA LYS A 26 26.58 -10.20 1.70
C LYS A 26 26.84 -11.28 0.64
N THR A 27 27.58 -12.32 0.98
CA THR A 27 27.83 -13.44 0.07
C THR A 27 26.55 -14.19 -0.26
N LYS A 28 25.70 -14.45 0.73
CA LYS A 28 24.39 -15.07 0.53
C LYS A 28 23.48 -14.23 -0.35
N VAL A 29 23.44 -12.90 -0.14
CA VAL A 29 22.67 -11.98 -1.00
C VAL A 29 23.15 -12.10 -2.45
N ALA A 30 24.46 -12.00 -2.71
CA ALA A 30 25.03 -12.11 -4.05
C ALA A 30 24.64 -13.43 -4.72
N GLN A 31 24.73 -14.56 -4.00
CA GLN A 31 24.34 -15.88 -4.52
C GLN A 31 22.85 -15.93 -4.89
N GLN A 32 21.95 -15.34 -4.11
CA GLN A 32 20.54 -15.32 -4.46
C GLN A 32 20.26 -14.41 -5.66
N VAL A 33 20.95 -13.27 -5.78
CA VAL A 33 20.83 -12.41 -6.95
C VAL A 33 21.30 -13.11 -8.23
N ASP A 34 22.40 -13.86 -8.18
CA ASP A 34 22.85 -14.66 -9.31
C ASP A 34 21.81 -15.75 -9.69
N ARG A 35 21.12 -16.33 -8.71
CA ARG A 35 20.00 -17.24 -8.97
C ARG A 35 18.80 -16.54 -9.61
N ILE A 36 18.51 -15.26 -9.23
CA ILE A 36 17.47 -14.45 -9.87
C ILE A 36 17.77 -14.26 -11.36
N LYS A 37 19.03 -14.02 -11.76
CA LYS A 37 19.43 -13.92 -13.17
C LYS A 37 19.09 -15.17 -13.99
N LEU A 38 19.07 -16.31 -13.36
CA LEU A 38 18.75 -17.59 -13.97
C LEU A 38 17.27 -17.98 -13.88
N MET A 39 16.44 -17.20 -13.16
CA MET A 39 15.01 -17.50 -13.02
C MET A 39 14.33 -17.52 -14.39
N SER A 40 13.52 -18.56 -14.59
CA SER A 40 12.71 -18.75 -15.78
C SER A 40 11.25 -18.97 -15.39
N GLY A 41 10.34 -18.66 -16.31
CA GLY A 41 8.91 -18.85 -16.12
C GLY A 41 8.10 -17.71 -16.73
N ASN A 42 6.79 -17.95 -16.82
CA ASN A 42 5.84 -16.93 -17.25
C ASN A 42 4.91 -16.61 -16.08
N SER A 43 4.55 -15.33 -15.89
CA SER A 43 3.44 -15.00 -15.00
C SER A 43 2.17 -15.61 -15.58
N GLN A 44 1.56 -16.55 -14.85
CA GLN A 44 0.32 -17.21 -15.29
C GLN A 44 -0.93 -16.42 -14.97
N PHE A 45 -0.87 -15.57 -13.93
CA PHE A 45 -2.01 -14.84 -13.41
C PHE A 45 -1.61 -13.42 -12.98
N GLY A 46 -2.40 -12.45 -13.39
CA GLY A 46 -2.27 -11.07 -12.96
C GLY A 46 -1.45 -10.17 -13.90
N TYR A 47 -2.05 -9.04 -14.24
CA TYR A 47 -1.41 -8.02 -15.05
C TYR A 47 -0.37 -7.29 -14.18
N GLY A 48 0.90 -7.36 -14.58
CA GLY A 48 1.97 -6.63 -13.92
C GLY A 48 2.70 -7.38 -12.79
N GLU A 49 2.27 -8.56 -12.40
CA GLU A 49 2.97 -9.37 -11.40
C GLU A 49 4.24 -10.02 -11.97
N LEU A 50 5.27 -10.12 -11.13
CA LEU A 50 6.48 -10.83 -11.50
C LEU A 50 6.22 -12.35 -11.49
N PRO A 51 6.82 -13.09 -12.43
CA PRO A 51 6.77 -14.56 -12.40
C PRO A 51 7.45 -15.06 -11.13
N GLU A 52 6.70 -15.74 -10.29
CA GLU A 52 7.20 -16.45 -9.13
C GLU A 52 6.82 -17.93 -9.24
N PRO A 53 7.57 -18.85 -8.64
CA PRO A 53 7.16 -20.23 -8.54
C PRO A 53 5.78 -20.34 -7.87
N PHE A 54 4.88 -21.11 -8.48
CA PHE A 54 3.60 -21.41 -7.85
C PHE A 54 3.48 -22.94 -7.67
N PRO A 55 3.22 -23.43 -6.45
CA PRO A 55 3.04 -22.70 -5.19
C PRO A 55 4.31 -21.95 -4.76
N PRO A 56 4.19 -20.97 -3.84
CA PRO A 56 5.35 -20.24 -3.33
C PRO A 56 6.40 -21.22 -2.82
N ASP A 57 7.58 -21.19 -3.42
CA ASP A 57 8.69 -22.06 -3.03
C ASP A 57 9.58 -21.29 -2.05
N ASP A 58 9.65 -21.82 -0.83
CA ASP A 58 10.50 -21.27 0.23
C ASP A 58 11.99 -21.26 -0.14
N SER A 59 12.41 -22.12 -1.09
CA SER A 59 13.77 -22.17 -1.62
C SER A 59 14.02 -21.18 -2.77
N ALA A 60 12.96 -20.53 -3.30
CA ALA A 60 13.09 -19.53 -4.36
C ALA A 60 13.97 -18.34 -3.91
N PRO A 61 14.82 -17.80 -4.80
CA PRO A 61 15.76 -16.76 -4.43
C PRO A 61 15.08 -15.52 -3.86
N VAL A 62 13.92 -15.11 -4.37
CA VAL A 62 13.12 -14.00 -3.83
C VAL A 62 12.68 -14.28 -2.39
N SER A 63 12.13 -15.49 -2.12
CA SER A 63 11.70 -15.88 -0.78
C SER A 63 12.87 -15.94 0.21
N GLN A 64 14.02 -16.44 -0.23
CA GLN A 64 15.23 -16.47 0.59
C GLN A 64 15.73 -15.07 0.95
N LEU A 65 15.77 -14.15 -0.01
CA LEU A 65 16.16 -12.75 0.25
C LEU A 65 15.21 -12.08 1.23
N VAL A 66 13.90 -12.28 1.09
CA VAL A 66 12.92 -11.74 2.04
C VAL A 66 13.12 -12.30 3.45
N LYS A 67 13.44 -13.60 3.59
CA LYS A 67 13.74 -14.22 4.89
C LYS A 67 14.99 -13.66 5.57
N TYR A 68 15.97 -13.17 4.82
CA TYR A 68 17.15 -12.54 5.40
C TYR A 68 16.84 -11.18 6.07
N GLY A 69 15.75 -10.52 5.67
CA GLY A 69 15.17 -9.38 6.38
C GLY A 69 15.92 -8.06 6.20
N MET A 70 15.66 -7.13 7.11
CA MET A 70 16.06 -5.71 7.02
C MET A 70 17.58 -5.48 6.88
N ASP A 71 18.39 -6.36 7.41
CA ASP A 71 19.86 -6.21 7.38
C ASP A 71 20.45 -6.41 5.98
N THR A 72 19.67 -6.99 5.05
CA THR A 72 20.10 -7.18 3.64
C THR A 72 19.88 -5.97 2.76
N ILE A 73 19.08 -5.00 3.18
CA ILE A 73 18.72 -3.83 2.34
C ILE A 73 19.96 -3.12 1.79
N PRO A 74 20.99 -2.79 2.59
CA PRO A 74 22.20 -2.14 2.06
C PRO A 74 22.96 -2.94 1.00
N ASP A 75 22.88 -4.28 1.08
CA ASP A 75 23.52 -5.17 0.11
C ASP A 75 22.66 -5.38 -1.15
N LEU A 76 21.35 -5.16 -1.08
CA LEU A 76 20.40 -5.23 -2.21
C LEU A 76 20.37 -3.95 -3.04
N VAL A 77 20.46 -2.79 -2.41
CA VAL A 77 20.35 -1.47 -3.05
C VAL A 77 21.26 -1.31 -4.29
N PRO A 78 22.54 -1.74 -4.29
CA PRO A 78 23.40 -1.65 -5.48
C PRO A 78 22.84 -2.39 -6.71
N TYR A 79 22.10 -3.49 -6.52
CA TYR A 79 21.54 -4.27 -7.62
C TYR A 79 20.33 -3.62 -8.30
N LEU A 80 19.81 -2.52 -7.78
CA LEU A 80 18.81 -1.70 -8.48
C LEU A 80 19.35 -1.11 -9.79
N ALA A 81 20.66 -0.98 -9.92
CA ALA A 81 21.31 -0.58 -11.17
C ALA A 81 21.45 -1.73 -12.19
N ASP A 82 21.24 -2.98 -11.79
CA ASP A 82 21.36 -4.15 -12.67
C ASP A 82 20.12 -4.30 -13.57
N GLN A 83 20.22 -3.76 -14.80
CA GLN A 83 19.16 -3.84 -15.82
C GLN A 83 19.26 -5.10 -16.70
N SER A 84 20.11 -6.06 -16.35
CA SER A 84 20.21 -7.32 -17.12
C SER A 84 18.91 -8.10 -17.07
N PHE A 85 18.59 -8.79 -18.17
CA PHE A 85 17.38 -9.59 -18.26
C PHE A 85 17.56 -10.96 -17.62
N THR A 86 16.54 -11.40 -16.91
CA THR A 86 16.38 -12.78 -16.48
C THR A 86 15.82 -13.64 -17.62
N ASN A 87 15.61 -14.95 -17.39
CA ASN A 87 14.89 -15.82 -18.35
C ASN A 87 13.38 -15.88 -18.06
N ALA A 88 12.86 -15.03 -17.17
CA ALA A 88 11.45 -14.93 -16.84
C ALA A 88 10.73 -13.89 -17.73
N TYR A 89 9.44 -14.12 -17.95
CA TYR A 89 8.59 -13.27 -18.77
C TYR A 89 7.35 -12.81 -17.98
N ARG A 90 7.03 -11.53 -18.09
CA ARG A 90 5.78 -10.96 -17.61
C ARG A 90 4.78 -10.89 -18.76
N ARG A 91 3.53 -11.30 -18.51
CA ARG A 91 2.43 -11.16 -19.47
C ARG A 91 1.66 -9.87 -19.19
N HIS A 92 1.38 -9.10 -20.23
CA HIS A 92 0.60 -7.87 -20.15
C HIS A 92 -0.84 -8.07 -20.66
N SER A 93 -1.74 -7.12 -20.31
CA SER A 93 -3.18 -7.15 -20.65
C SER A 93 -3.45 -7.25 -22.15
N GLY A 94 -2.55 -6.76 -22.99
CA GLY A 94 -2.61 -6.87 -24.44
C GLY A 94 -2.15 -8.21 -25.02
N GLY A 95 -1.85 -9.21 -24.18
CA GLY A 95 -1.38 -10.54 -24.61
C GLY A 95 0.10 -10.62 -24.99
N TRP A 96 0.83 -9.52 -24.97
CA TRP A 96 2.28 -9.50 -25.23
C TRP A 96 3.06 -9.84 -23.96
N THR A 97 4.27 -10.38 -24.16
CA THR A 97 5.16 -10.77 -23.05
C THR A 97 6.43 -9.95 -23.09
N GLN A 98 6.96 -9.64 -21.90
CA GLN A 98 8.20 -8.89 -21.74
C GLN A 98 9.14 -9.65 -20.82
N ARG A 99 10.42 -9.66 -21.15
CA ARG A 99 11.45 -10.20 -20.24
C ARG A 99 11.56 -9.31 -19.00
N VAL A 100 11.63 -9.96 -17.85
CA VAL A 100 11.80 -9.29 -16.56
C VAL A 100 13.27 -9.01 -16.31
N ARG A 101 13.59 -7.85 -15.77
CA ARG A 101 14.94 -7.45 -15.39
C ARG A 101 15.25 -7.80 -13.93
N VAL A 102 16.53 -7.90 -13.60
CA VAL A 102 17.00 -8.19 -12.24
C VAL A 102 16.51 -7.11 -11.26
N ASN A 103 16.64 -5.82 -11.60
CA ASN A 103 16.21 -4.73 -10.73
C ASN A 103 14.69 -4.75 -10.40
N GLU A 104 13.85 -5.30 -11.28
CA GLU A 104 12.42 -5.47 -11.03
C GLU A 104 12.15 -6.51 -9.92
N TYR A 105 12.95 -7.57 -9.85
CA TYR A 105 12.90 -8.51 -8.73
C TYR A 105 13.45 -7.90 -7.44
N ILE A 106 14.55 -7.14 -7.53
CA ILE A 106 15.18 -6.52 -6.37
C ILE A 106 14.25 -5.52 -5.69
N ILE A 107 13.55 -4.67 -6.46
CA ILE A 107 12.61 -3.72 -5.86
C ILE A 107 11.44 -4.44 -5.17
N VAL A 108 10.94 -5.54 -5.74
CA VAL A 108 9.89 -6.34 -5.09
C VAL A 108 10.39 -6.98 -3.80
N VAL A 109 11.64 -7.49 -3.77
CA VAL A 109 12.25 -8.02 -2.53
C VAL A 109 12.35 -6.94 -1.47
N ILE A 110 12.86 -5.76 -1.82
CA ILE A 110 12.98 -4.63 -0.90
C ILE A 110 11.60 -4.24 -0.35
N ASN A 111 10.59 -4.10 -1.21
CA ASN A 111 9.22 -3.75 -0.81
C ASN A 111 8.62 -4.80 0.16
N ARG A 112 8.86 -6.09 -0.07
CA ARG A 112 8.40 -7.16 0.82
C ARG A 112 9.10 -7.14 2.18
N ILE A 113 10.43 -6.88 2.20
CA ILE A 113 11.19 -6.79 3.45
C ILE A 113 10.76 -5.59 4.27
N THR A 114 10.56 -4.45 3.60
CA THR A 114 10.25 -3.18 4.26
C THR A 114 8.77 -3.03 4.61
N GLU A 115 7.89 -3.76 3.93
CA GLU A 115 6.45 -3.53 3.89
C GLU A 115 6.10 -2.10 3.47
N HIS A 116 6.96 -1.50 2.65
CA HIS A 116 6.83 -0.14 2.10
C HIS A 116 7.12 -0.20 0.61
N ASN A 117 6.32 0.50 -0.20
CA ASN A 117 6.47 0.45 -1.64
C ASN A 117 7.42 1.54 -2.13
N PHE A 118 8.49 1.12 -2.73
CA PHE A 118 9.38 1.92 -3.56
C PHE A 118 9.13 1.56 -5.02
N TYR A 119 9.35 2.50 -5.93
CA TYR A 119 9.07 2.32 -7.34
C TYR A 119 10.31 2.61 -8.17
N LEU A 120 10.55 1.77 -9.18
CA LEU A 120 11.56 2.06 -10.19
C LEU A 120 11.22 3.36 -10.92
N PRO A 121 12.24 4.14 -11.35
CA PRO A 121 12.03 5.35 -12.12
C PRO A 121 11.14 5.10 -13.36
N PRO A 122 10.31 6.08 -13.77
CA PRO A 122 9.37 5.92 -14.90
C PRO A 122 10.03 5.46 -16.20
N GLU A 123 11.26 5.88 -16.46
CA GLU A 123 12.02 5.45 -17.65
C GLU A 123 12.33 3.95 -17.66
N GLN A 124 12.33 3.31 -16.49
CA GLN A 124 12.62 1.88 -16.33
C GLN A 124 11.36 1.07 -16.04
N SER A 125 10.23 1.72 -15.76
CA SER A 125 8.95 1.06 -15.59
C SER A 125 8.16 1.12 -16.90
N ASP A 126 7.87 -0.02 -17.49
CA ASP A 126 7.09 -0.08 -18.72
C ASP A 126 5.63 0.37 -18.53
N ALA A 127 5.12 0.32 -17.31
CA ALA A 127 3.79 0.83 -16.96
C ALA A 127 3.70 2.36 -17.20
N ALA A 128 4.75 3.11 -16.88
CA ALA A 128 4.79 4.56 -17.10
C ALA A 128 4.98 4.93 -18.56
N ARG A 129 5.76 4.16 -19.32
CA ARG A 129 5.97 4.41 -20.76
C ARG A 129 4.70 4.27 -21.59
N ASN A 130 3.82 3.34 -21.21
CA ASN A 130 2.64 2.99 -22.01
C ASN A 130 1.39 3.80 -21.64
N ALA A 131 1.37 4.49 -20.50
CA ALA A 131 0.15 5.11 -19.99
C ALA A 131 -0.04 6.58 -20.39
N GLY A 132 0.98 7.28 -20.92
CA GLY A 132 0.90 8.76 -21.03
C GLY A 132 0.57 9.42 -19.69
N ALA A 133 0.79 8.70 -18.59
CA ALA A 133 0.39 9.09 -17.26
C ALA A 133 1.22 10.30 -16.82
N VAL A 134 0.57 11.24 -16.17
CA VAL A 134 1.24 12.26 -15.38
C VAL A 134 2.09 11.52 -14.35
N VAL A 135 3.42 11.65 -14.50
CA VAL A 135 4.38 11.04 -13.58
C VAL A 135 4.13 11.65 -12.21
N ASP A 136 3.82 10.81 -11.23
CA ASP A 136 3.67 11.26 -9.85
C ASP A 136 5.00 11.88 -9.40
N PRO A 137 5.02 13.17 -8.97
CA PRO A 137 6.24 13.84 -8.56
C PRO A 137 6.92 13.19 -7.34
N ALA A 138 6.24 12.28 -6.64
CA ALA A 138 6.80 11.49 -5.56
C ALA A 138 7.67 10.32 -6.02
N LEU A 139 7.63 9.98 -7.32
CA LEU A 139 8.45 8.90 -7.87
C LEU A 139 9.91 9.38 -8.09
N PRO A 140 10.90 8.49 -7.88
CA PRO A 140 12.30 8.82 -8.14
C PRO A 140 12.53 9.10 -9.62
N LYS A 141 13.36 10.09 -9.92
CA LYS A 141 13.69 10.47 -11.30
C LYS A 141 14.65 9.48 -11.97
N ASP A 142 15.54 8.92 -11.18
CA ASP A 142 16.55 7.97 -11.60
C ASP A 142 16.87 6.93 -10.52
N ILE A 143 17.76 6.00 -10.83
CA ILE A 143 18.16 4.93 -9.91
C ILE A 143 18.94 5.46 -8.72
N GLU A 144 19.73 6.50 -8.86
CA GLU A 144 20.53 7.08 -7.78
C GLU A 144 19.59 7.70 -6.72
N GLU A 145 18.59 8.46 -7.16
CA GLU A 145 17.55 8.99 -6.26
C GLU A 145 16.78 7.87 -5.55
N LEU A 146 16.40 6.79 -6.26
CA LEU A 146 15.76 5.64 -5.66
C LEU A 146 16.64 4.98 -4.59
N GLN A 147 17.93 4.77 -4.89
CA GLN A 147 18.89 4.19 -3.95
C GLN A 147 19.03 5.06 -2.68
N ASP A 148 19.07 6.38 -2.85
CA ASP A 148 19.13 7.33 -1.74
C ASP A 148 17.84 7.35 -0.91
N GLN A 149 16.66 7.28 -1.55
CA GLN A 149 15.38 7.16 -0.86
C GLN A 149 15.34 5.89 0.01
N ILE A 150 15.70 4.74 -0.55
CA ILE A 150 15.71 3.46 0.18
C ILE A 150 16.72 3.47 1.33
N ASN A 151 17.94 3.95 1.09
CA ASN A 151 18.98 4.05 2.13
C ASN A 151 18.57 4.99 3.27
N THR A 152 17.93 6.12 2.94
CA THR A 152 17.42 7.08 3.93
C THR A 152 16.30 6.48 4.75
N TRP A 153 15.34 5.82 4.07
CA TRP A 153 14.24 5.12 4.73
C TRP A 153 14.77 4.01 5.64
N TRP A 154 15.72 3.18 5.16
CA TRP A 154 16.31 2.08 5.93
C TRP A 154 17.02 2.58 7.19
N ARG A 155 17.88 3.62 7.08
CA ARG A 155 18.57 4.21 8.24
C ARG A 155 17.60 4.67 9.31
N LYS A 156 16.47 5.28 8.90
CA LYS A 156 15.41 5.74 9.80
C LYS A 156 14.66 4.58 10.46
N ASN A 157 14.42 3.49 9.72
CA ASN A 157 13.39 2.51 10.05
C ASN A 157 13.90 1.13 10.49
N ARG A 158 15.18 0.80 10.30
CA ARG A 158 15.73 -0.55 10.57
C ARG A 158 15.53 -1.04 12.01
N THR A 159 15.44 -0.16 12.98
CA THR A 159 15.26 -0.49 14.40
C THR A 159 13.85 -0.17 14.93
N ARG A 160 12.99 0.40 14.09
CA ARG A 160 11.63 0.77 14.48
C ARG A 160 10.67 -0.41 14.37
N THR A 161 9.63 -0.40 15.19
CA THR A 161 8.55 -1.39 15.08
C THR A 161 7.76 -1.22 13.78
N VAL A 162 7.08 -2.28 13.34
CA VAL A 162 6.19 -2.20 12.16
C VAL A 162 5.08 -1.17 12.41
N LEU A 163 4.54 -1.11 13.63
CA LEU A 163 3.52 -0.14 14.01
C LEU A 163 3.99 1.30 13.79
N ASP A 164 5.21 1.64 14.27
CA ASP A 164 5.75 2.99 14.11
C ASP A 164 5.95 3.37 12.64
N ARG A 165 6.41 2.41 11.82
CA ARG A 165 6.56 2.61 10.38
C ARG A 165 5.21 2.84 9.69
N LYS A 166 4.20 2.03 10.02
CA LYS A 166 2.85 2.18 9.45
C LYS A 166 2.15 3.46 9.90
N ILE A 167 2.43 3.96 11.10
CA ILE A 167 1.96 5.28 11.54
C ILE A 167 2.57 6.40 10.66
N ASP A 168 3.85 6.31 10.33
CA ASP A 168 4.49 7.27 9.43
C ASP A 168 3.91 7.18 8.01
N ASP A 169 3.69 5.96 7.49
CA ASP A 169 3.17 5.69 6.14
C ASP A 169 1.75 6.28 5.93
N VAL A 170 0.99 6.56 6.99
CA VAL A 170 -0.32 7.26 6.90
C VAL A 170 -0.20 8.63 6.22
N GLY A 171 0.95 9.28 6.32
CA GLY A 171 1.25 10.57 5.69
C GLY A 171 2.12 10.47 4.44
N ASP A 172 2.41 9.28 3.95
CA ASP A 172 3.32 9.07 2.82
C ASP A 172 2.81 9.78 1.54
N PRO A 173 3.68 10.39 0.72
CA PRO A 173 3.27 10.97 -0.55
C PRO A 173 2.70 9.93 -1.52
N ILE A 174 3.20 8.68 -1.48
CA ILE A 174 2.74 7.58 -2.33
C ILE A 174 1.45 7.00 -1.76
N HIS A 175 0.38 7.01 -2.55
CA HIS A 175 -0.95 6.63 -2.05
C HIS A 175 -1.05 5.14 -1.70
N GLU A 176 -0.34 4.25 -2.39
CA GLU A 176 -0.33 2.81 -2.07
C GLU A 176 0.24 2.55 -0.67
N ASN A 177 1.26 3.30 -0.25
CA ASN A 177 1.80 3.20 1.10
C ASN A 177 0.75 3.63 2.13
N ARG A 178 0.04 4.72 1.87
CA ARG A 178 -1.05 5.18 2.76
C ARG A 178 -2.14 4.12 2.88
N PHE A 179 -2.66 3.59 1.76
CA PHE A 179 -3.72 2.58 1.79
C PHE A 179 -3.28 1.29 2.48
N SER A 180 -2.04 0.82 2.21
CA SER A 180 -1.44 -0.31 2.92
C SER A 180 -1.37 -0.05 4.43
N ALA A 181 -0.99 1.16 4.84
CA ALA A 181 -0.93 1.54 6.25
C ALA A 181 -2.31 1.55 6.90
N TYR A 182 -3.34 2.11 6.23
CA TYR A 182 -4.71 2.11 6.76
C TYR A 182 -5.21 0.68 7.01
N GLU A 183 -5.05 -0.20 6.03
CA GLU A 183 -5.45 -1.60 6.16
C GLU A 183 -4.72 -2.31 7.28
N TRP A 184 -3.39 -2.13 7.37
CA TRP A 184 -2.57 -2.75 8.40
C TRP A 184 -2.97 -2.29 9.80
N LEU A 185 -3.16 -0.98 10.00
CA LEU A 185 -3.60 -0.40 11.28
C LEU A 185 -4.99 -0.90 11.68
N GLY A 186 -5.90 -1.03 10.71
CA GLY A 186 -7.22 -1.60 10.94
C GLY A 186 -7.17 -3.05 11.43
N ARG A 187 -6.29 -3.88 10.85
CA ARG A 187 -6.14 -5.29 11.22
C ARG A 187 -5.51 -5.49 12.59
N THR A 188 -4.53 -4.66 12.94
CA THR A 188 -3.80 -4.80 14.22
C THR A 188 -4.57 -4.27 15.42
N LYS A 189 -5.62 -3.47 15.20
CA LYS A 189 -6.49 -2.91 16.25
C LYS A 189 -5.74 -2.12 17.33
N ALA A 190 -4.58 -1.57 17.00
CA ALA A 190 -3.77 -0.80 17.95
C ALA A 190 -4.40 0.59 18.20
N GLU A 191 -4.47 1.02 19.46
CA GLU A 191 -5.01 2.32 19.84
C GLU A 191 -4.26 3.49 19.17
N ALA A 192 -2.93 3.40 19.07
CA ALA A 192 -2.13 4.39 18.35
C ALA A 192 -2.53 4.48 16.87
N GLY A 193 -2.89 3.35 16.24
CA GLY A 193 -3.41 3.29 14.88
C GLY A 193 -4.77 3.99 14.77
N ARG A 194 -5.69 3.76 15.72
CA ARG A 194 -6.98 4.45 15.78
C ARG A 194 -6.82 5.98 15.78
N LEU A 195 -6.03 6.49 16.71
CA LEU A 195 -5.78 7.93 16.83
C LEU A 195 -5.11 8.53 15.58
N THR A 196 -4.26 7.76 14.93
CA THR A 196 -3.58 8.20 13.69
C THR A 196 -4.57 8.30 12.53
N LEU A 197 -5.46 7.30 12.37
CA LEU A 197 -6.49 7.31 11.33
C LEU A 197 -7.50 8.46 11.55
N GLU A 198 -7.92 8.71 12.79
CA GLU A 198 -8.81 9.84 13.11
C GLU A 198 -8.18 11.19 12.75
N ARG A 199 -6.89 11.40 13.10
CA ARG A 199 -6.16 12.61 12.71
C ARG A 199 -6.05 12.75 11.20
N ARG A 200 -5.82 11.63 10.50
CA ARG A 200 -5.76 11.63 9.03
C ARG A 200 -7.09 12.07 8.42
N ILE A 201 -8.21 11.55 8.90
CA ILE A 201 -9.55 11.98 8.47
C ILE A 201 -9.74 13.48 8.73
N ASP A 202 -9.38 13.99 9.90
CA ASP A 202 -9.47 15.42 10.20
C ASP A 202 -8.66 16.29 9.23
N VAL A 203 -7.48 15.85 8.80
CA VAL A 203 -6.67 16.53 7.78
C VAL A 203 -7.36 16.48 6.42
N LEU A 204 -7.89 15.34 6.03
CA LEU A 204 -8.58 15.18 4.73
C LEU A 204 -9.86 16.03 4.64
N LEU A 205 -10.61 16.13 5.74
CA LEU A 205 -11.85 16.94 5.82
C LEU A 205 -11.60 18.45 5.65
N ARG A 206 -10.40 18.96 5.96
CA ARG A 206 -10.05 20.40 5.87
C ARG A 206 -9.54 20.83 4.50
N GLY A 207 -9.12 19.88 3.64
CA GLY A 207 -8.49 20.20 2.36
C GLY A 207 -9.49 20.28 1.21
N GLU A 208 -9.03 20.76 0.07
CA GLU A 208 -9.77 20.62 -1.18
C GLU A 208 -10.02 19.13 -1.48
N VAL A 209 -11.25 18.83 -1.88
CA VAL A 209 -11.67 17.45 -2.07
C VAL A 209 -11.55 17.05 -3.53
N ASN A 210 -10.93 15.89 -3.74
CA ASN A 210 -10.93 15.19 -5.01
C ASN A 210 -11.30 13.71 -4.76
N THR A 211 -11.46 12.95 -5.83
CA THR A 211 -11.86 11.53 -5.76
C THR A 211 -10.89 10.69 -4.91
N LEU A 212 -9.58 10.93 -5.01
CA LEU A 212 -8.59 10.20 -4.23
C LEU A 212 -8.75 10.44 -2.72
N LYS A 213 -8.97 11.70 -2.30
CA LYS A 213 -9.22 12.03 -0.88
C LYS A 213 -10.51 11.42 -0.35
N GLN A 214 -11.55 11.31 -1.19
CA GLN A 214 -12.79 10.62 -0.81
C GLN A 214 -12.52 9.14 -0.53
N SER A 215 -11.80 8.46 -1.43
CA SER A 215 -11.41 7.07 -1.24
C SER A 215 -10.48 6.88 -0.03
N GLU A 216 -9.57 7.82 0.25
CA GLU A 216 -8.75 7.79 1.46
C GLU A 216 -9.60 7.92 2.74
N MET A 217 -10.56 8.84 2.77
CA MET A 217 -11.48 8.98 3.92
C MET A 217 -12.27 7.70 4.16
N ALA A 218 -12.81 7.10 3.08
CA ALA A 218 -13.54 5.84 3.17
C ALA A 218 -12.66 4.69 3.66
N ALA A 219 -11.42 4.59 3.20
CA ALA A 219 -10.47 3.57 3.63
C ALA A 219 -10.05 3.75 5.11
N CYS A 220 -9.83 4.97 5.56
CA CYS A 220 -9.59 5.27 6.98
C CYS A 220 -10.80 4.88 7.84
N ALA A 221 -12.02 5.22 7.41
CA ALA A 221 -13.25 4.86 8.11
C ALA A 221 -13.42 3.32 8.17
N GLU A 222 -13.21 2.61 7.06
CA GLU A 222 -13.25 1.13 7.04
C GLU A 222 -12.27 0.54 8.05
N SER A 223 -11.06 1.08 8.13
CA SER A 223 -10.04 0.62 9.07
C SER A 223 -10.42 0.91 10.53
N LEU A 224 -11.05 2.06 10.82
CA LEU A 224 -11.63 2.36 12.12
C LEU A 224 -12.75 1.37 12.50
N GLY A 225 -13.57 0.94 11.53
CA GLY A 225 -14.55 -0.13 11.73
C GLY A 225 -13.92 -1.46 12.11
N LYS A 226 -12.82 -1.84 11.44
CA LYS A 226 -12.04 -3.06 11.78
C LYS A 226 -11.44 -3.00 13.19
N ILE A 227 -11.00 -1.82 13.64
CA ILE A 227 -10.56 -1.59 15.04
C ILE A 227 -11.72 -1.77 16.00
N GLY A 228 -12.93 -1.34 15.63
CA GLY A 228 -14.15 -1.58 16.38
C GLY A 228 -14.34 -0.68 17.60
N SER A 229 -13.65 0.44 17.72
CA SER A 229 -13.80 1.37 18.83
C SER A 229 -14.96 2.33 18.61
N VAL A 230 -15.97 2.28 19.48
CA VAL A 230 -17.13 3.19 19.43
C VAL A 230 -16.75 4.67 19.56
N GLN A 231 -15.58 4.95 20.13
CA GLN A 231 -15.04 6.33 20.25
C GLN A 231 -14.83 6.99 18.88
N SER A 232 -14.63 6.21 17.83
CA SER A 232 -14.45 6.71 16.46
C SER A 232 -15.76 7.05 15.75
N ALA A 233 -16.93 6.82 16.36
CA ALA A 233 -18.21 7.02 15.69
C ALA A 233 -18.43 8.46 15.20
N ASP A 234 -18.03 9.44 15.97
CA ASP A 234 -18.23 10.85 15.59
C ASP A 234 -17.40 11.26 14.38
N ILE A 235 -16.17 10.81 14.28
CA ILE A 235 -15.35 11.09 13.10
C ILE A 235 -15.86 10.34 11.87
N VAL A 236 -16.37 9.13 12.03
CA VAL A 236 -16.99 8.35 10.95
C VAL A 236 -18.30 9.01 10.47
N ARG A 237 -19.11 9.59 11.36
CA ARG A 237 -20.29 10.41 10.98
C ARG A 237 -19.89 11.57 10.08
N LYS A 238 -18.83 12.29 10.42
CA LYS A 238 -18.31 13.39 9.57
C LYS A 238 -17.90 12.90 8.19
N VAL A 239 -17.29 11.70 8.07
CA VAL A 239 -16.98 11.08 6.78
C VAL A 239 -18.27 10.78 6.01
N CYS A 240 -19.27 10.16 6.65
CA CYS A 240 -20.56 9.89 6.02
C CYS A 240 -21.22 11.17 5.51
N ASP A 241 -21.26 12.24 6.32
CA ASP A 241 -21.83 13.53 5.96
C ASP A 241 -21.10 14.14 4.76
N HIS A 242 -19.76 14.09 4.79
CA HIS A 242 -18.92 14.63 3.73
C HIS A 242 -19.13 13.89 2.39
N LEU A 243 -19.10 12.56 2.40
CA LEU A 243 -19.32 11.75 1.19
C LEU A 243 -20.75 11.93 0.65
N THR A 244 -21.75 12.05 1.55
CA THR A 244 -23.14 12.38 1.20
C THR A 244 -23.25 13.74 0.52
N TYR A 245 -22.60 14.77 1.04
CA TYR A 245 -22.57 16.09 0.44
C TYR A 245 -22.01 16.07 -0.98
N TRP A 246 -20.89 15.41 -1.17
CA TRP A 246 -20.23 15.32 -2.48
C TRP A 246 -21.04 14.48 -3.48
N MET A 247 -21.67 13.40 -3.02
CA MET A 247 -22.64 12.68 -3.84
C MET A 247 -23.75 13.61 -4.34
N GLY A 248 -24.34 14.41 -3.46
CA GLY A 248 -25.36 15.38 -3.82
C GLY A 248 -24.90 16.45 -4.80
N MET A 249 -23.63 16.87 -4.71
CA MET A 249 -23.03 17.80 -5.67
C MET A 249 -22.86 17.19 -7.07
N SER A 250 -22.60 15.87 -7.15
CA SER A 250 -22.43 15.16 -8.41
C SER A 250 -23.73 14.98 -9.20
N PHE A 251 -24.90 15.09 -8.53
CA PHE A 251 -26.22 15.03 -9.17
C PHE A 251 -26.80 16.40 -9.57
N ARG A 252 -26.07 17.50 -9.33
CA ARG A 252 -26.52 18.77 -9.89
C ARG A 252 -26.54 18.66 -11.41
N PRO A 253 -27.62 19.11 -12.09
CA PRO A 253 -27.68 19.09 -13.56
C PRO A 253 -26.46 19.86 -14.06
N VAL A 254 -25.52 19.14 -14.63
CA VAL A 254 -24.44 19.73 -15.40
C VAL A 254 -25.05 19.97 -16.78
N GLU A 255 -24.99 21.22 -17.24
CA GLU A 255 -25.28 21.54 -18.62
C GLU A 255 -24.56 20.50 -19.51
N GLU A 256 -25.36 19.72 -20.20
CA GLU A 256 -25.04 18.69 -21.19
C GLU A 256 -23.65 18.05 -21.16
N GLY A 257 -23.55 16.83 -20.70
CA GLY A 257 -22.46 15.91 -21.01
C GLY A 257 -21.68 15.22 -19.89
N ARG A 258 -22.02 15.45 -18.62
CA ARG A 258 -21.41 14.70 -17.50
C ARG A 258 -22.48 13.92 -16.75
N THR A 259 -22.62 12.69 -17.12
CA THR A 259 -23.45 11.71 -16.42
C THR A 259 -22.60 10.92 -15.42
N GLY A 260 -23.07 10.83 -14.19
CA GLY A 260 -22.80 9.70 -13.34
C GLY A 260 -21.73 9.90 -12.29
N LEU A 261 -22.15 9.67 -11.05
CA LEU A 261 -21.27 9.14 -10.02
C LEU A 261 -20.57 7.90 -10.57
N GLY A 262 -19.28 7.91 -10.65
CA GLY A 262 -18.53 6.69 -10.90
C GLY A 262 -18.84 5.66 -9.81
N SER A 263 -18.91 4.39 -10.16
CA SER A 263 -19.15 3.27 -9.24
C SER A 263 -18.24 3.29 -7.99
N MET A 264 -17.05 3.86 -8.11
CA MET A 264 -16.10 4.05 -6.99
C MET A 264 -16.65 4.96 -5.89
N GLN A 265 -17.29 6.08 -6.21
CA GLN A 265 -17.80 7.03 -5.20
C GLN A 265 -18.97 6.43 -4.40
N LEU A 266 -19.79 5.63 -5.03
CA LEU A 266 -20.89 4.92 -4.36
C LEU A 266 -20.37 3.85 -3.40
N SER A 267 -19.36 3.09 -3.81
CA SER A 267 -18.69 2.11 -2.95
C SER A 267 -18.12 2.76 -1.67
N ASP A 268 -17.46 3.91 -1.80
CA ASP A 268 -16.84 4.62 -0.67
C ASP A 268 -17.89 5.13 0.32
N LEU A 269 -19.04 5.61 -0.19
CA LEU A 269 -20.17 6.00 0.65
C LEU A 269 -20.69 4.81 1.47
N PHE A 270 -20.90 3.65 0.83
CA PHE A 270 -21.37 2.45 1.53
C PHE A 270 -20.35 1.92 2.53
N LYS A 271 -19.06 1.97 2.24
CA LYS A 271 -17.99 1.59 3.18
C LYS A 271 -18.04 2.43 4.47
N ALA A 272 -18.19 3.76 4.34
CA ALA A 272 -18.27 4.64 5.51
C ALA A 272 -19.52 4.35 6.36
N HIS A 273 -20.69 4.14 5.74
CA HIS A 273 -21.90 3.78 6.47
C HIS A 273 -21.83 2.38 7.09
N HIS A 274 -21.21 1.42 6.42
CA HIS A 274 -20.93 0.10 6.99
C HIS A 274 -20.06 0.21 8.24
N CYS A 275 -19.02 1.04 8.19
CA CYS A 275 -18.19 1.29 9.37
C CYS A 275 -19.04 1.81 10.55
N LEU A 276 -19.93 2.79 10.30
CA LEU A 276 -20.81 3.30 11.35
C LEU A 276 -21.71 2.20 11.93
N ALA A 277 -22.22 1.29 11.08
CA ALA A 277 -23.00 0.14 11.53
C ALA A 277 -22.19 -0.83 12.38
N VAL A 278 -20.94 -1.14 11.98
CA VAL A 278 -20.01 -2.02 12.72
C VAL A 278 -19.67 -1.43 14.09
N LEU A 279 -19.59 -0.11 14.20
CA LEU A 279 -19.37 0.58 15.49
C LEU A 279 -20.62 0.58 16.41
N GLY A 280 -21.70 -0.08 16.03
CA GLY A 280 -22.91 -0.22 16.83
C GLY A 280 -24.06 0.73 16.45
N PHE A 281 -23.94 1.49 15.38
CA PHE A 281 -24.93 2.49 14.93
C PHE A 281 -25.64 2.06 13.65
N LYS A 282 -26.04 0.78 13.56
CA LYS A 282 -26.67 0.19 12.36
C LYS A 282 -27.93 0.92 11.93
N ASP A 283 -28.85 1.20 12.84
CA ASP A 283 -30.11 1.85 12.50
C ASP A 283 -29.89 3.28 11.99
N GLU A 284 -28.93 4.00 12.58
CA GLU A 284 -28.53 5.32 12.09
C GLU A 284 -27.97 5.24 10.65
N ALA A 285 -27.03 4.29 10.41
CA ALA A 285 -26.43 4.09 9.09
C ALA A 285 -27.50 3.77 8.02
N LEU A 286 -28.44 2.87 8.33
CA LEU A 286 -29.53 2.50 7.43
C LEU A 286 -30.48 3.67 7.17
N SER A 287 -30.86 4.42 8.21
CA SER A 287 -31.72 5.61 8.08
C SER A 287 -31.08 6.66 7.16
N ARG A 288 -29.79 6.92 7.31
CA ARG A 288 -29.02 7.84 6.43
C ARG A 288 -29.05 7.37 4.97
N LEU A 289 -28.82 6.09 4.69
CA LEU A 289 -28.85 5.53 3.34
C LEU A 289 -30.26 5.59 2.73
N GLN A 290 -31.32 5.39 3.51
CA GLN A 290 -32.71 5.52 3.06
C GLN A 290 -33.07 6.97 2.71
N VAL A 291 -32.59 7.94 3.48
CA VAL A 291 -32.74 9.37 3.14
C VAL A 291 -32.04 9.69 1.81
N LEU A 292 -30.86 9.12 1.57
CA LEU A 292 -30.14 9.29 0.31
C LEU A 292 -30.90 8.65 -0.86
N GLU A 293 -31.44 7.44 -0.67
CA GLU A 293 -32.29 6.78 -1.66
C GLU A 293 -33.48 7.69 -2.04
N SER A 294 -34.22 8.15 -1.06
CA SER A 294 -35.43 8.98 -1.31
C SER A 294 -35.09 10.29 -2.01
N LYS A 295 -33.90 10.87 -1.76
CA LYS A 295 -33.52 12.18 -2.30
C LYS A 295 -32.91 12.11 -3.69
N TYR A 296 -32.11 11.09 -3.97
CA TYR A 296 -31.24 11.07 -5.16
C TYR A 296 -31.50 9.91 -6.12
N TYR A 297 -32.26 8.88 -5.74
CA TYR A 297 -32.46 7.69 -6.56
C TYR A 297 -32.99 8.00 -7.98
N GLY A 298 -33.97 8.91 -8.09
CA GLY A 298 -34.50 9.33 -9.38
C GLY A 298 -33.56 10.17 -10.25
N GLN A 299 -32.44 10.59 -9.70
CA GLN A 299 -31.41 11.38 -10.40
C GLN A 299 -30.25 10.51 -10.87
N MET A 300 -30.20 9.26 -10.44
CA MET A 300 -29.16 8.29 -10.81
C MET A 300 -29.51 7.68 -12.19
N ASP A 301 -28.48 7.36 -12.97
CA ASP A 301 -28.68 6.49 -14.13
C ASP A 301 -29.04 5.06 -13.69
N GLN A 302 -29.54 4.27 -14.65
CA GLN A 302 -30.05 2.92 -14.38
C GLN A 302 -28.97 2.01 -13.73
N SER A 303 -27.73 2.10 -14.14
CA SER A 303 -26.61 1.31 -13.61
C SER A 303 -26.35 1.64 -12.14
N THR A 304 -26.27 2.94 -11.83
CA THR A 304 -26.08 3.46 -10.47
C THR A 304 -27.27 3.11 -9.56
N GLN A 305 -28.51 3.18 -10.07
CA GLN A 305 -29.71 2.75 -9.33
C GLN A 305 -29.64 1.27 -8.95
N GLN A 306 -29.23 0.41 -9.89
CA GLN A 306 -29.09 -1.04 -9.63
C GLN A 306 -28.00 -1.31 -8.58
N GLU A 307 -26.86 -0.64 -8.68
CA GLU A 307 -25.79 -0.77 -7.72
C GLU A 307 -26.21 -0.26 -6.34
N PHE A 308 -26.84 0.91 -6.25
CA PHE A 308 -27.35 1.47 -5.00
C PHE A 308 -28.32 0.51 -4.31
N SER A 309 -29.34 0.02 -5.08
CA SER A 309 -30.35 -0.91 -4.56
C SER A 309 -29.73 -2.22 -4.05
N ARG A 310 -28.76 -2.77 -4.78
CA ARG A 310 -28.02 -3.96 -4.37
C ARG A 310 -27.26 -3.72 -3.05
N ASN A 311 -26.53 -2.61 -2.95
CA ASN A 311 -25.76 -2.27 -1.78
C ASN A 311 -26.67 -1.97 -0.57
N LEU A 312 -27.79 -1.28 -0.76
CA LEU A 312 -28.78 -1.03 0.30
C LEU A 312 -29.43 -2.33 0.79
N LYS A 313 -29.73 -3.28 -0.11
CA LYS A 313 -30.20 -4.61 0.28
C LYS A 313 -29.19 -5.35 1.12
N ASN A 314 -27.90 -5.28 0.76
CA ASN A 314 -26.83 -5.88 1.54
C ASN A 314 -26.66 -5.19 2.92
N ALA A 315 -26.83 -3.87 2.97
CA ALA A 315 -26.73 -3.09 4.21
C ALA A 315 -27.76 -3.51 5.28
N ARG A 316 -28.95 -3.97 4.87
CA ARG A 316 -29.96 -4.49 5.81
C ARG A 316 -29.47 -5.73 6.59
N ASN A 317 -28.46 -6.44 6.06
CA ASN A 317 -27.87 -7.63 6.67
C ASN A 317 -26.61 -7.33 7.50
N TRP A 318 -26.19 -6.06 7.63
CA TRP A 318 -25.04 -5.65 8.43
C TRP A 318 -25.17 -6.03 9.92
#